data_13d8abbf0f004de197e895e0c9b008bb
#
_entry.id   13d8abbf0f004de197e895e0c9b008bb
#
_cell.length_a   1.000
_cell.length_b   1.000
_cell.length_c   1.000
_cell.angle_alpha   90.00
_cell.angle_beta   90.00
_cell.angle_gamma   90.00
#
_symmetry.space_group_name_H-M   'P 1'
#
loop_
_entity.id
_entity.type
_entity.pdbx_description
1 polymer ?
#
loop_
_entity_poly.entity_id
_entity_poly.type
_entity_poly.pdbx_seq_one_letter_code
_entity_poly.pdbx_strand_id
1 'polypeptide(L)'
;MQRFFTRKSLIKKISNDVITLKLVHKTKATIDPKWLPSLVYDIIRNEDKKAIGRCDLRIGMNDYMYYMGNIGYVIYPPYRGHRYATMATQLLFEIAKEFMSECIITCSPENVASIKTCEYSGCEFVEEVDVPNDHELIKQFEHVKRVYRKRLH
;
A
#
# COMPACT_ATOMS: atom_id res chain seq x y z
N MET A 1 10.51 -22.64 -17.73
CA MET A 1 9.89 -23.38 -16.63
C MET A 1 9.09 -22.41 -15.76
N GLN A 2 7.80 -22.62 -15.69
CA GLN A 2 6.97 -21.80 -14.81
C GLN A 2 7.18 -22.22 -13.36
N ARG A 3 7.61 -21.27 -12.54
CA ARG A 3 7.60 -21.46 -11.08
C ARG A 3 6.21 -21.14 -10.55
N PHE A 4 5.55 -22.14 -10.00
CA PHE A 4 4.32 -21.92 -9.30
C PHE A 4 4.63 -21.55 -7.85
N PHE A 5 4.50 -20.26 -7.53
CA PHE A 5 4.54 -19.83 -6.14
C PHE A 5 3.17 -20.11 -5.53
N THR A 6 3.15 -20.78 -4.38
CA THR A 6 1.92 -20.90 -3.63
C THR A 6 1.53 -19.50 -3.12
N ARG A 7 0.23 -19.25 -2.95
CA ARG A 7 -0.27 -18.01 -2.35
C ARG A 7 0.44 -17.70 -1.03
N LYS A 8 0.63 -18.70 -0.19
CA LYS A 8 1.33 -18.58 1.09
C LYS A 8 2.78 -18.12 0.93
N SER A 9 3.48 -18.62 -0.07
CA SER A 9 4.87 -18.24 -0.36
C SER A 9 4.95 -16.80 -0.84
N LEU A 10 4.08 -16.39 -1.75
CA LEU A 10 4.03 -15.04 -2.31
C LEU A 10 3.74 -13.99 -1.22
N ILE A 11 2.82 -14.31 -0.31
CA ILE A 11 2.46 -13.42 0.80
C ILE A 11 3.64 -13.19 1.75
N LYS A 12 4.45 -14.23 2.01
CA LYS A 12 5.58 -14.13 2.95
C LYS A 12 6.72 -13.27 2.44
N LYS A 13 6.96 -13.30 1.13
CA LYS A 13 8.13 -12.63 0.55
C LYS A 13 7.94 -12.46 -0.95
N ILE A 14 8.19 -11.27 -1.44
CA ILE A 14 8.19 -10.96 -2.86
C ILE A 14 9.30 -9.95 -3.16
N SER A 15 9.96 -10.10 -4.30
CA SER A 15 11.13 -9.29 -4.66
C SER A 15 11.08 -8.83 -6.11
N ASN A 16 11.73 -7.70 -6.36
CA ASN A 16 12.25 -7.35 -7.67
C ASN A 16 13.79 -7.28 -7.59
N ASP A 17 14.45 -6.73 -8.60
CA ASP A 17 15.91 -6.67 -8.64
C ASP A 17 16.49 -5.75 -7.55
N VAL A 18 15.71 -4.81 -7.04
CA VAL A 18 16.18 -3.73 -6.15
C VAL A 18 15.76 -3.94 -4.70
N ILE A 19 14.50 -4.34 -4.47
CA ILE A 19 13.94 -4.48 -3.13
C ILE A 19 13.25 -5.83 -2.93
N THR A 20 13.08 -6.19 -1.67
CA THR A 20 12.30 -7.33 -1.22
C THR A 20 11.30 -6.87 -0.18
N LEU A 21 10.05 -7.30 -0.29
CA LEU A 21 9.05 -7.14 0.75
C LEU A 21 9.03 -8.43 1.58
N LYS A 22 9.26 -8.29 2.87
CA LYS A 22 9.27 -9.41 3.83
C LYS A 22 8.15 -9.22 4.83
N LEU A 23 7.24 -10.19 4.90
CA LEU A 23 6.11 -10.14 5.83
C LEU A 23 6.61 -10.15 7.28
N VAL A 24 6.20 -9.15 8.05
CA VAL A 24 6.57 -9.02 9.46
C VAL A 24 5.37 -9.08 10.39
N HIS A 25 4.17 -8.77 9.88
CA HIS A 25 2.96 -8.80 10.69
C HIS A 25 1.73 -9.07 9.83
N LYS A 26 0.79 -9.80 10.40
CA LYS A 26 -0.48 -10.14 9.75
C LYS A 26 -1.60 -9.93 10.75
N THR A 27 -2.54 -9.03 10.44
CA THR A 27 -3.73 -8.82 11.24
C THR A 27 -4.93 -9.50 10.60
N LYS A 28 -5.76 -10.12 11.41
CA LYS A 28 -7.01 -10.72 10.97
C LYS A 28 -8.12 -9.68 11.00
N ALA A 29 -9.24 -9.99 10.35
CA ALA A 29 -10.46 -9.20 10.50
C ALA A 29 -10.81 -9.07 11.98
N THR A 30 -11.14 -7.85 12.41
CA THR A 30 -11.53 -7.58 13.80
C THR A 30 -13.05 -7.62 13.94
N ILE A 31 -13.53 -7.63 15.20
CA ILE A 31 -14.96 -7.51 15.51
C ILE A 31 -15.50 -6.16 15.05
N ASP A 32 -14.68 -5.09 15.11
CA ASP A 32 -15.03 -3.78 14.57
C ASP A 32 -14.92 -3.85 13.03
N PRO A 33 -16.05 -3.71 12.29
CA PRO A 33 -16.05 -3.84 10.84
C PRO A 33 -15.30 -2.73 10.10
N LYS A 34 -14.85 -1.68 10.79
CA LYS A 34 -14.03 -0.63 10.19
C LYS A 34 -12.67 -1.15 9.73
N TRP A 35 -12.08 -2.06 10.49
CA TRP A 35 -10.71 -2.50 10.27
C TRP A 35 -10.65 -3.73 9.40
N LEU A 36 -9.95 -3.61 8.30
CA LEU A 36 -9.74 -4.70 7.35
C LEU A 36 -8.54 -5.57 7.78
N PRO A 37 -8.54 -6.86 7.38
CA PRO A 37 -7.32 -7.67 7.52
C PRO A 37 -6.17 -6.99 6.79
N SER A 38 -4.97 -7.06 7.35
CA SER A 38 -3.81 -6.42 6.72
C SER A 38 -2.56 -7.30 6.77
N LEU A 39 -1.69 -7.08 5.80
CA LEU A 39 -0.37 -7.68 5.70
C LEU A 39 0.65 -6.55 5.75
N VAL A 40 1.57 -6.62 6.70
CA VAL A 40 2.59 -5.58 6.91
C VAL A 40 3.96 -6.14 6.54
N TYR A 41 4.72 -5.37 5.77
CA TYR A 41 6.00 -5.78 5.21
C TYR A 41 7.10 -4.79 5.56
N ASP A 42 8.28 -5.32 5.88
CA ASP A 42 9.52 -4.54 5.79
C ASP A 42 9.92 -4.45 4.32
N ILE A 43 10.38 -3.27 3.93
CA ILE A 43 10.99 -3.05 2.63
C ILE A 43 12.49 -3.18 2.80
N ILE A 44 13.07 -4.20 2.19
CA ILE A 44 14.49 -4.53 2.33
C ILE A 44 15.21 -4.18 1.03
N ARG A 45 16.30 -3.42 1.11
CA ARG A 45 17.13 -3.14 -0.05
C ARG A 45 18.05 -4.33 -0.31
N ASN A 46 18.01 -4.87 -1.54
CA ASN A 46 18.69 -6.13 -1.84
C ASN A 46 20.21 -6.05 -1.77
N GLU A 47 20.80 -4.93 -2.18
CA GLU A 47 22.25 -4.79 -2.26
C GLU A 47 22.96 -4.92 -0.91
N ASP A 48 22.36 -4.44 0.16
CA ASP A 48 22.98 -4.41 1.49
C ASP A 48 22.10 -5.01 2.60
N LYS A 49 20.92 -5.53 2.24
CA LYS A 49 19.97 -6.16 3.16
C LYS A 49 19.43 -5.24 4.26
N LYS A 50 19.51 -3.94 4.06
CA LYS A 50 18.97 -2.97 5.04
C LYS A 50 17.46 -2.82 4.89
N ALA A 51 16.77 -2.70 6.03
CA ALA A 51 15.38 -2.30 6.08
C ALA A 51 15.30 -0.80 5.84
N ILE A 52 14.72 -0.41 4.71
CA ILE A 52 14.67 0.99 4.24
C ILE A 52 13.30 1.63 4.38
N GLY A 53 12.31 0.87 4.79
CA GLY A 53 10.95 1.34 4.94
C GLY A 53 10.01 0.22 5.34
N ARG A 54 8.74 0.55 5.33
CA ARG A 54 7.66 -0.39 5.65
C ARG A 54 6.45 -0.09 4.78
N CYS A 55 5.70 -1.10 4.44
CA CYS A 55 4.45 -0.94 3.69
C CYS A 55 3.42 -1.95 4.18
N ASP A 56 2.16 -1.68 3.85
CA ASP A 56 1.08 -2.59 4.21
C ASP A 56 0.02 -2.67 3.12
N LEU A 57 -0.65 -3.82 3.09
CA LEU A 57 -1.79 -4.09 2.22
C LEU A 57 -2.99 -4.41 3.10
N ARG A 58 -4.06 -3.63 2.95
CA ARG A 58 -5.34 -3.84 3.63
C ARG A 58 -6.27 -4.51 2.64
N ILE A 59 -6.85 -5.65 3.04
CA ILE A 59 -7.59 -6.53 2.13
C ILE A 59 -9.09 -6.28 2.27
N GLY A 60 -9.73 -5.96 1.15
CA GLY A 60 -11.13 -5.62 1.10
C GLY A 60 -11.36 -4.11 1.02
N MET A 61 -12.60 -3.68 1.23
CA MET A 61 -12.95 -2.25 1.24
C MET A 61 -14.27 -2.06 1.98
N ASN A 62 -14.39 -0.92 2.63
CA ASN A 62 -15.63 -0.43 3.23
C ASN A 62 -15.62 1.10 3.20
N ASP A 63 -16.72 1.72 3.61
CA ASP A 63 -16.85 3.18 3.53
C ASP A 63 -15.83 3.91 4.41
N TYR A 64 -15.50 3.37 5.57
CA TYR A 64 -14.51 3.96 6.47
C TYR A 64 -13.09 3.89 5.89
N MET A 65 -12.71 2.72 5.37
CA MET A 65 -11.35 2.50 4.85
C MET A 65 -11.11 3.12 3.48
N TYR A 66 -12.17 3.55 2.79
CA TYR A 66 -12.04 4.22 1.51
C TYR A 66 -11.10 5.42 1.57
N TYR A 67 -11.18 6.19 2.66
CA TYR A 67 -10.36 7.39 2.85
C TYR A 67 -8.91 7.06 3.23
N MET A 68 -8.64 5.86 3.70
CA MET A 68 -7.31 5.39 4.06
C MET A 68 -6.66 4.57 2.92
N GLY A 69 -7.47 3.94 2.07
CA GLY A 69 -7.03 3.11 0.96
C GLY A 69 -6.54 1.72 1.37
N ASN A 70 -6.20 0.92 0.38
CA ASN A 70 -5.70 -0.44 0.56
C ASN A 70 -4.20 -0.51 0.84
N ILE A 71 -3.43 0.52 0.48
CA ILE A 71 -1.97 0.50 0.55
C ILE A 71 -1.46 1.70 1.34
N GLY A 72 -0.60 1.41 2.30
CA GLY A 72 0.19 2.40 3.01
C GLY A 72 1.66 2.10 2.88
N TYR A 73 2.50 3.13 2.93
CA TYR A 73 3.95 2.96 2.90
C TYR A 73 4.66 4.13 3.55
N VAL A 74 5.85 3.85 4.05
CA VAL A 74 6.80 4.86 4.52
C VAL A 74 8.20 4.41 4.11
N ILE A 75 8.95 5.31 3.50
CA ILE A 75 10.38 5.13 3.27
C ILE A 75 11.11 5.97 4.31
N TYR A 76 12.03 5.37 5.03
CA TYR A 76 12.78 6.08 6.07
C TYR A 76 13.61 7.21 5.44
N PRO A 77 13.69 8.39 6.10
CA PRO A 77 14.27 9.58 5.49
C PRO A 77 15.60 9.42 4.77
N PRO A 78 16.60 8.66 5.31
CA PRO A 78 17.88 8.51 4.61
C PRO A 78 17.81 7.84 3.25
N TYR A 79 16.69 7.12 2.96
CA TYR A 79 16.57 6.30 1.76
C TYR A 79 15.58 6.88 0.74
N ARG A 80 15.06 8.07 0.98
CA ARG A 80 14.09 8.73 0.08
C ARG A 80 14.75 9.21 -1.21
N GLY A 81 13.94 9.41 -2.25
CA GLY A 81 14.38 9.94 -3.53
C GLY A 81 14.82 8.91 -4.56
N HIS A 82 14.54 7.63 -4.34
CA HIS A 82 14.94 6.53 -5.22
C HIS A 82 13.78 5.71 -5.78
N ARG A 83 12.54 6.19 -5.62
CA ARG A 83 11.31 5.50 -6.07
C ARG A 83 11.07 4.15 -5.39
N TYR A 84 11.61 3.93 -4.21
CA TYR A 84 11.36 2.68 -3.47
C TYR A 84 9.88 2.50 -3.13
N ALA A 85 9.15 3.58 -2.84
CA ALA A 85 7.71 3.51 -2.59
C ALA A 85 6.94 3.02 -3.82
N THR A 86 7.32 3.45 -5.01
CA THR A 86 6.74 2.97 -6.27
C THR A 86 6.98 1.48 -6.45
N MET A 87 8.21 1.03 -6.24
CA MET A 87 8.58 -0.39 -6.35
C MET A 87 7.79 -1.24 -5.34
N ALA A 88 7.72 -0.79 -4.09
CA ALA A 88 6.96 -1.49 -3.05
C ALA A 88 5.48 -1.58 -3.41
N THR A 89 4.89 -0.50 -3.90
CA THR A 89 3.50 -0.46 -4.33
C THR A 89 3.23 -1.45 -5.46
N GLN A 90 4.11 -1.51 -6.45
CA GLN A 90 3.99 -2.45 -7.56
C GLN A 90 4.07 -3.91 -7.10
N LEU A 91 4.95 -4.21 -6.14
CA LEU A 91 5.02 -5.55 -5.55
C LEU A 91 3.77 -5.89 -4.74
N LEU A 92 3.22 -4.92 -4.01
CA LEU A 92 1.96 -5.10 -3.27
C LEU A 92 0.80 -5.38 -4.23
N PHE A 93 0.78 -4.79 -5.42
CA PHE A 93 -0.24 -5.11 -6.42
C PHE A 93 -0.20 -6.59 -6.82
N GLU A 94 0.97 -7.18 -6.95
CA GLU A 94 1.09 -8.60 -7.27
C GLU A 94 0.51 -9.49 -6.16
N ILE A 95 0.71 -9.11 -4.90
CA ILE A 95 0.09 -9.81 -3.77
C ILE A 95 -1.42 -9.57 -3.77
N ALA A 96 -1.85 -8.33 -4.00
CA ALA A 96 -3.26 -7.95 -3.96
C ALA A 96 -4.11 -8.69 -5.00
N LYS A 97 -3.54 -9.07 -6.13
CA LYS A 97 -4.23 -9.86 -7.17
C LYS A 97 -4.84 -11.16 -6.65
N GLU A 98 -4.24 -11.73 -5.60
CA GLU A 98 -4.73 -12.96 -4.98
C GLU A 98 -6.00 -12.74 -4.16
N PHE A 99 -6.34 -11.49 -3.83
CA PHE A 99 -7.43 -11.17 -2.91
C PHE A 99 -8.48 -10.23 -3.48
N MET A 100 -8.10 -9.39 -4.43
CA MET A 100 -8.93 -8.26 -4.87
C MET A 100 -8.81 -8.05 -6.38
N SER A 101 -9.82 -7.38 -6.97
CA SER A 101 -9.80 -7.00 -8.38
C SER A 101 -9.24 -5.59 -8.60
N GLU A 102 -9.21 -4.78 -7.55
CA GLU A 102 -8.66 -3.41 -7.59
C GLU A 102 -8.12 -2.98 -6.24
N CYS A 103 -7.21 -2.02 -6.25
CA CYS A 103 -6.72 -1.33 -5.07
C CYS A 103 -7.06 0.14 -5.12
N ILE A 104 -7.43 0.69 -3.97
CA ILE A 104 -7.58 2.13 -3.74
C ILE A 104 -6.35 2.62 -3.00
N ILE A 105 -5.77 3.72 -3.46
CA ILE A 105 -4.67 4.41 -2.78
C ILE A 105 -5.08 5.86 -2.58
N THR A 106 -4.87 6.38 -1.38
CA THR A 106 -5.21 7.75 -1.07
C THR A 106 -4.00 8.52 -0.55
N CYS A 107 -3.99 9.80 -0.81
CA CYS A 107 -2.97 10.70 -0.27
C CYS A 107 -3.52 12.09 -0.10
N SER A 108 -2.87 12.89 0.74
CA SER A 108 -3.19 14.31 0.87
C SER A 108 -2.83 15.05 -0.42
N PRO A 109 -3.62 16.08 -0.82
CA PRO A 109 -3.35 16.83 -2.05
C PRO A 109 -1.97 17.50 -2.09
N GLU A 110 -1.39 17.81 -0.92
CA GLU A 110 -0.09 18.44 -0.80
C GLU A 110 1.08 17.44 -0.84
N ASN A 111 0.79 16.15 -0.74
CA ASN A 111 1.83 15.11 -0.70
C ASN A 111 2.26 14.74 -2.12
N VAL A 112 3.16 15.55 -2.68
CA VAL A 112 3.64 15.39 -4.06
C VAL A 112 4.32 14.04 -4.26
N ALA A 113 5.07 13.56 -3.29
CA ALA A 113 5.76 12.27 -3.40
C ALA A 113 4.77 11.10 -3.55
N SER A 114 3.68 11.10 -2.76
CA SER A 114 2.65 10.07 -2.87
C SER A 114 1.84 10.18 -4.16
N ILE A 115 1.55 11.40 -4.62
CA ILE A 115 0.89 11.61 -5.92
C ILE A 115 1.74 10.99 -7.04
N LYS A 116 3.03 11.26 -7.04
CA LYS A 116 3.95 10.68 -8.03
C LYS A 116 4.04 9.17 -7.92
N THR A 117 4.03 8.63 -6.72
CA THR A 117 4.02 7.17 -6.50
C THR A 117 2.79 6.54 -7.15
N CYS A 118 1.61 7.14 -6.98
CA CYS A 118 0.38 6.66 -7.63
C CYS A 118 0.49 6.72 -9.16
N GLU A 119 0.98 7.84 -9.69
CA GLU A 119 1.15 8.03 -11.14
C GLU A 119 2.14 7.02 -11.73
N TYR A 120 3.32 6.88 -11.14
CA TYR A 120 4.35 5.95 -11.61
C TYR A 120 3.94 4.49 -11.47
N SER A 121 3.04 4.20 -10.53
CA SER A 121 2.52 2.85 -10.33
C SER A 121 1.37 2.49 -11.29
N GLY A 122 0.98 3.42 -12.15
CA GLY A 122 -0.06 3.21 -13.14
C GLY A 122 -1.49 3.30 -12.59
N CYS A 123 -1.67 4.05 -11.51
CA CYS A 123 -3.00 4.29 -10.95
C CYS A 123 -3.73 5.37 -11.72
N GLU A 124 -5.05 5.24 -11.80
CA GLU A 124 -5.90 6.31 -12.33
C GLU A 124 -6.42 7.19 -11.20
N PHE A 125 -6.44 8.49 -11.42
CA PHE A 125 -7.07 9.44 -10.50
C PHE A 125 -8.58 9.27 -10.58
N VAL A 126 -9.23 9.13 -9.42
CA VAL A 126 -10.68 8.94 -9.33
C VAL A 126 -11.36 10.24 -8.92
N GLU A 127 -10.99 10.79 -7.77
CA GLU A 127 -11.65 11.97 -7.21
C GLU A 127 -10.83 12.55 -6.06
N GLU A 128 -11.15 13.79 -5.73
CA GLU A 128 -10.70 14.41 -4.51
C GLU A 128 -11.92 14.55 -3.60
N VAL A 129 -11.82 14.06 -2.36
CA VAL A 129 -12.96 13.97 -1.44
C VAL A 129 -12.66 14.58 -0.09
N ASP A 130 -13.69 15.13 0.53
CA ASP A 130 -13.63 15.57 1.93
C ASP A 130 -13.74 14.34 2.84
N VAL A 131 -12.87 14.29 3.83
CA VAL A 131 -12.92 13.25 4.86
C VAL A 131 -14.06 13.58 5.83
N PRO A 132 -14.93 12.61 6.18
CA PRO A 132 -16.01 12.85 7.15
C PRO A 132 -15.48 13.38 8.49
N ASN A 133 -16.20 14.30 9.11
CA ASN A 133 -15.76 14.97 10.34
C ASN A 133 -15.55 14.02 11.53
N ASP A 134 -16.23 12.88 11.53
CA ASP A 134 -16.11 11.85 12.57
C ASP A 134 -15.03 10.80 12.26
N HIS A 135 -14.33 10.93 11.12
CA HIS A 135 -13.29 10.00 10.74
C HIS A 135 -12.00 10.29 11.52
N GLU A 136 -11.28 9.22 11.84
CA GLU A 136 -10.01 9.28 12.59
C GLU A 136 -8.95 10.17 11.90
N LEU A 137 -8.92 10.21 10.57
CA LEU A 137 -7.98 11.04 9.80
C LEU A 137 -8.08 12.54 10.13
N ILE A 138 -9.24 13.02 10.57
CA ILE A 138 -9.42 14.42 10.97
C ILE A 138 -8.49 14.78 12.13
N LYS A 139 -8.27 13.85 13.06
CA LYS A 139 -7.34 14.03 14.19
C LYS A 139 -5.88 14.14 13.74
N GLN A 140 -5.58 13.66 12.55
CA GLN A 140 -4.27 13.73 11.93
C GLN A 140 -4.15 14.91 10.95
N PHE A 141 -5.13 15.84 11.00
CA PHE A 141 -5.21 17.01 10.11
C PHE A 141 -5.37 16.65 8.64
N GLU A 142 -5.89 15.47 8.32
CA GLU A 142 -6.16 15.04 6.96
C GLU A 142 -7.65 15.24 6.65
N HIS A 143 -7.98 16.41 6.10
CA HIS A 143 -9.38 16.81 5.82
C HIS A 143 -9.82 16.50 4.41
N VAL A 144 -8.89 16.35 3.47
CA VAL A 144 -9.14 16.09 2.06
C VAL A 144 -8.20 14.99 1.59
N LYS A 145 -8.72 14.08 0.77
CA LYS A 145 -7.92 13.01 0.16
C LYS A 145 -8.09 13.00 -1.34
N ARG A 146 -6.98 12.81 -2.05
CA ARG A 146 -6.99 12.40 -3.45
C ARG A 146 -7.08 10.88 -3.49
N VAL A 147 -8.02 10.37 -4.29
CA VAL A 147 -8.29 8.93 -4.41
C VAL A 147 -7.83 8.45 -5.76
N TYR A 148 -7.01 7.41 -5.75
CA TYR A 148 -6.49 6.72 -6.94
C TYR A 148 -6.94 5.28 -6.92
N ARG A 149 -7.07 4.70 -8.10
CA ARG A 149 -7.47 3.29 -8.26
C ARG A 149 -6.50 2.58 -9.19
N LYS A 150 -6.12 1.37 -8.83
CA LYS A 150 -5.39 0.44 -9.70
C LYS A 150 -6.23 -0.79 -9.93
N ARG A 151 -6.58 -1.06 -11.18
CA ARG A 151 -7.22 -2.31 -11.58
C ARG A 151 -6.16 -3.39 -11.68
N LEU A 152 -6.41 -4.53 -11.05
CA LEU A 152 -5.42 -5.60 -10.90
C LEU A 152 -5.58 -6.71 -11.94
N HIS A 153 -6.73 -6.74 -12.59
CA HIS A 153 -7.04 -7.73 -13.62
C HIS A 153 -7.63 -7.08 -14.86
#